data_0887ebabd4eadbf3f47a724834a305c3
#
_entry.id   0887ebabd4eadbf3f47a724834a305c3
#
_cell.length_a   1.000
_cell.length_b   1.000
_cell.length_c   1.000
_cell.angle_alpha   90.00
_cell.angle_beta   90.00
_cell.angle_gamma   90.00
#
_symmetry.space_group_name_H-M   'P 1'
#
loop_
_entity.id
_entity.type
_entity.pdbx_description
1 polymer ?
#
loop_
_entity_poly.entity_id
_entity_poly.type
_entity_poly.pdbx_seq_one_letter_code
_entity_poly.pdbx_strand_id
1 'polypeptide(L)'
;LTSCILNRLIILSLCACLPCRIIVGNVCLQIFYSFGIACGSLITLASYNNFTNNCHFDAVFVSFANFFTSIYAGFAIFSVLGFQAQLMGVSVDDVAEEGPGLAFVTYPEALLQMPVPQLWSILFFLMLFILGLGSQFAGIEAVNTAIVDRWPHLRKCYWRVTAFTCTSFFILGLPMCFSGGVYLFTLLDWNTASWAILLIGTAECAAVGWSYGIRRAIDDLAAMNMKMNKVLRVYWMTSWTVIVPLGSIAILGFIFSDWKPPAYESYVFPLFADLLGWGVGLSTLIFFPVGIAWAWFNGYRGKTMFSPTEAWKPANGAPAPRSDSIVSVTPTRGGPYDNLGYVM
;
A
#
# COMPACT_ATOMS: atom_id res chain seq x y z
N LEU A 1 3.79 -1.39 -10.78
CA LEU A 1 4.82 -0.83 -9.90
C LEU A 1 5.00 -1.72 -8.67
N THR A 2 3.94 -1.94 -7.93
CA THR A 2 3.86 -2.77 -6.72
C THR A 2 4.48 -4.16 -6.89
N SER A 3 4.12 -4.86 -7.96
CA SER A 3 4.59 -6.23 -8.21
C SER A 3 6.08 -6.31 -8.55
N CYS A 4 6.69 -5.28 -9.13
CA CYS A 4 8.12 -5.26 -9.47
C CYS A 4 8.98 -5.22 -8.23
N ILE A 5 8.59 -4.37 -7.29
CA ILE A 5 9.29 -4.17 -6.02
C ILE A 5 9.15 -5.43 -5.17
N LEU A 6 7.93 -5.92 -5.06
CA LEU A 6 7.60 -7.12 -4.31
C LEU A 6 8.40 -8.32 -4.80
N ASN A 7 8.52 -8.49 -6.12
CA ASN A 7 9.23 -9.61 -6.70
C ASN A 7 10.73 -9.62 -6.36
N ARG A 8 11.41 -8.47 -6.44
CA ARG A 8 12.83 -8.38 -6.07
C ARG A 8 13.06 -8.67 -4.59
N LEU A 9 12.13 -8.26 -3.73
CA LEU A 9 12.22 -8.46 -2.30
C LEU A 9 11.91 -9.90 -1.90
N ILE A 10 10.90 -10.52 -2.50
CA ILE A 10 10.59 -11.92 -2.27
C ILE A 10 11.75 -12.81 -2.73
N ILE A 11 12.36 -12.52 -3.88
CA ILE A 11 13.53 -13.28 -4.33
C ILE A 11 14.71 -13.12 -3.37
N LEU A 12 14.98 -11.92 -2.88
CA LEU A 12 16.03 -11.66 -1.88
C LEU A 12 15.72 -12.36 -0.55
N SER A 13 14.46 -12.37 -0.13
CA SER A 13 14.05 -13.00 1.14
C SER A 13 13.98 -14.52 1.06
N LEU A 14 13.63 -15.10 -0.08
CA LEU A 14 13.68 -16.55 -0.28
C LEU A 14 15.11 -17.11 -0.39
N CYS A 15 16.08 -16.26 -0.79
CA CYS A 15 17.50 -16.60 -0.79
C CYS A 15 18.20 -16.45 0.56
N ALA A 16 17.57 -15.77 1.54
CA ALA A 16 18.13 -15.61 2.89
C ALA A 16 17.86 -16.86 3.74
N CYS A 17 18.92 -17.42 4.31
CA CYS A 17 18.94 -18.66 5.08
C CYS A 17 17.82 -18.79 6.14
N LEU A 18 17.33 -19.99 6.31
CA LEU A 18 16.27 -20.45 7.21
C LEU A 18 16.26 -19.95 8.70
N PRO A 19 17.35 -19.55 9.36
CA PRO A 19 17.27 -19.01 10.72
C PRO A 19 16.70 -17.60 10.83
N CYS A 20 16.53 -16.88 9.70
CA CYS A 20 16.07 -15.48 9.66
C CYS A 20 14.59 -15.32 9.29
N ARG A 21 13.73 -16.28 9.52
CA ARG A 21 12.30 -16.25 9.11
C ARG A 21 11.56 -15.00 9.60
N ILE A 22 11.73 -14.66 10.87
CA ILE A 22 11.06 -13.51 11.50
C ILE A 22 11.57 -12.20 10.89
N ILE A 23 12.90 -12.08 10.75
CA ILE A 23 13.53 -10.89 10.16
C ILE A 23 13.05 -10.69 8.73
N VAL A 24 13.02 -11.75 7.95
CA VAL A 24 12.55 -11.71 6.54
C VAL A 24 11.08 -11.30 6.44
N GLY A 25 10.23 -11.83 7.30
CA GLY A 25 8.80 -11.47 7.36
C GLY A 25 8.61 -9.99 7.67
N ASN A 26 9.27 -9.50 8.71
CA ASN A 26 9.17 -8.10 9.14
C ASN A 26 9.77 -7.13 8.10
N VAL A 27 10.92 -7.45 7.50
CA VAL A 27 11.50 -6.64 6.42
C VAL A 27 10.57 -6.56 5.22
N CYS A 28 9.96 -7.67 4.80
CA CYS A 28 9.01 -7.66 3.70
C CYS A 28 7.77 -6.81 4.03
N LEU A 29 7.20 -6.93 5.23
CA LEU A 29 6.09 -6.09 5.68
C LEU A 29 6.45 -4.61 5.67
N GLN A 30 7.61 -4.26 6.22
CA GLN A 30 8.09 -2.88 6.26
C GLN A 30 8.23 -2.27 4.86
N ILE A 31 8.67 -3.06 3.89
CA ILE A 31 8.81 -2.61 2.52
C ILE A 31 7.45 -2.51 1.83
N PHE A 32 6.53 -3.43 2.09
CA PHE A 32 5.14 -3.31 1.64
C PHE A 32 4.52 -2.01 2.10
N TYR A 33 4.71 -1.68 3.37
CA TYR A 33 4.19 -0.47 3.97
C TYR A 33 4.86 0.78 3.39
N SER A 34 6.19 0.79 3.27
CA SER A 34 6.98 1.91 2.72
C SER A 34 6.55 2.31 1.31
N PHE A 35 6.11 1.35 0.49
CA PHE A 35 5.60 1.62 -0.86
C PHE A 35 4.10 1.93 -0.90
N GLY A 36 3.38 1.81 0.21
CA GLY A 36 1.92 1.98 0.23
C GLY A 36 1.20 0.99 -0.70
N ILE A 37 1.71 -0.26 -0.77
CA ILE A 37 1.11 -1.34 -1.57
C ILE A 37 -0.28 -1.64 -1.02
N ALA A 38 -1.22 -1.96 -1.89
CA ALA A 38 -2.62 -2.24 -1.56
C ALA A 38 -3.41 -1.05 -0.94
N CYS A 39 -2.79 0.14 -0.81
CA CYS A 39 -3.47 1.35 -0.33
C CYS A 39 -4.17 2.15 -1.45
N GLY A 40 -4.01 1.77 -2.71
CA GLY A 40 -4.57 2.47 -3.86
C GLY A 40 -3.86 3.77 -4.25
N SER A 41 -3.02 4.34 -3.39
CA SER A 41 -2.36 5.63 -3.61
C SER A 41 -1.48 5.64 -4.86
N LEU A 42 -0.70 4.58 -5.09
CA LEU A 42 0.15 4.46 -6.28
C LEU A 42 -0.66 4.33 -7.58
N ILE A 43 -1.78 3.62 -7.54
CA ILE A 43 -2.68 3.46 -8.69
C ILE A 43 -3.32 4.81 -9.02
N THR A 44 -3.78 5.53 -8.00
CA THR A 44 -4.37 6.86 -8.14
C THR A 44 -3.36 7.86 -8.71
N LEU A 45 -2.16 7.95 -8.16
CA LEU A 45 -1.12 8.84 -8.67
C LEU A 45 -0.70 8.48 -10.10
N ALA A 46 -0.64 7.19 -10.43
CA ALA A 46 -0.35 6.73 -11.79
C ALA A 46 -1.44 7.11 -12.80
N SER A 47 -2.70 7.24 -12.35
CA SER A 47 -3.81 7.65 -13.24
C SER A 47 -3.70 9.09 -13.75
N TYR A 48 -2.92 9.94 -13.08
CA TYR A 48 -2.64 11.32 -13.52
C TYR A 48 -1.48 11.42 -14.54
N ASN A 49 -0.75 10.33 -14.77
CA ASN A 49 0.34 10.32 -15.74
C ASN A 49 -0.20 10.29 -17.18
N ASN A 50 0.59 10.83 -18.11
CA ASN A 50 0.26 10.73 -19.53
C ASN A 50 0.29 9.28 -19.98
N PHE A 51 -0.63 8.90 -20.90
CA PHE A 51 -0.73 7.53 -21.42
C PHE A 51 0.58 7.03 -22.07
N THR A 52 1.38 7.91 -22.65
CA THR A 52 2.67 7.58 -23.30
C THR A 52 3.85 7.51 -22.34
N ASN A 53 3.63 7.63 -21.04
CA ASN A 53 4.69 7.59 -20.05
C ASN A 53 5.28 6.18 -19.89
N ASN A 54 6.60 6.11 -19.70
CA ASN A 54 7.30 4.84 -19.49
C ASN A 54 7.19 4.39 -18.02
N CYS A 55 6.08 3.73 -17.68
CA CYS A 55 5.80 3.26 -16.32
C CYS A 55 6.84 2.25 -15.79
N HIS A 56 7.56 1.54 -16.67
CA HIS A 56 8.64 0.64 -16.24
C HIS A 56 9.83 1.41 -15.67
N PHE A 57 10.24 2.48 -16.36
CA PHE A 57 11.31 3.34 -15.86
C PHE A 57 10.95 3.96 -14.52
N ASP A 58 9.73 4.50 -14.38
CA ASP A 58 9.26 5.09 -13.13
C ASP A 58 9.24 4.06 -12.00
N ALA A 59 8.79 2.83 -12.29
CA ALA A 59 8.77 1.74 -11.33
C ALA A 59 10.17 1.42 -10.80
N VAL A 60 11.13 1.31 -11.70
CA VAL A 60 12.53 1.02 -11.36
C VAL A 60 13.15 2.19 -10.60
N PHE A 61 12.94 3.42 -11.08
CA PHE A 61 13.48 4.63 -10.44
C PHE A 61 12.96 4.79 -9.01
N VAL A 62 11.65 4.71 -8.80
CA VAL A 62 11.05 4.82 -7.45
C VAL A 62 11.56 3.72 -6.52
N SER A 63 11.76 2.49 -7.05
CA SER A 63 12.30 1.38 -6.25
C SER A 63 13.71 1.67 -5.75
N PHE A 64 14.59 2.13 -6.65
CA PHE A 64 15.97 2.48 -6.28
C PHE A 64 16.01 3.70 -5.37
N ALA A 65 15.22 4.73 -5.64
CA ALA A 65 15.14 5.92 -4.81
C ALA A 65 14.72 5.57 -3.38
N ASN A 66 13.68 4.75 -3.21
CA ASN A 66 13.25 4.28 -1.90
C ASN A 66 14.34 3.47 -1.17
N PHE A 67 15.02 2.57 -1.89
CA PHE A 67 16.12 1.78 -1.33
C PHE A 67 17.27 2.66 -0.81
N PHE A 68 17.75 3.59 -1.63
CA PHE A 68 18.85 4.48 -1.23
C PHE A 68 18.45 5.43 -0.10
N THR A 69 17.22 5.95 -0.13
CA THR A 69 16.71 6.81 0.94
C THR A 69 16.61 6.04 2.26
N SER A 70 16.17 4.78 2.23
CA SER A 70 16.09 3.94 3.42
C SER A 70 17.47 3.65 4.02
N ILE A 71 18.48 3.37 3.19
CA ILE A 71 19.86 3.18 3.66
C ILE A 71 20.40 4.48 4.28
N TYR A 72 20.21 5.62 3.60
CA TYR A 72 20.67 6.91 4.10
C TYR A 72 19.99 7.26 5.45
N ALA A 73 18.68 7.09 5.54
CA ALA A 73 17.95 7.27 6.79
C ALA A 73 18.43 6.33 7.89
N GLY A 74 18.70 5.06 7.56
CA GLY A 74 19.24 4.09 8.50
C GLY A 74 20.58 4.52 9.10
N PHE A 75 21.51 5.02 8.29
CA PHE A 75 22.77 5.56 8.81
C PHE A 75 22.56 6.74 9.78
N ALA A 76 21.67 7.66 9.44
CA ALA A 76 21.34 8.79 10.31
C ALA A 76 20.74 8.32 11.64
N ILE A 77 19.75 7.42 11.58
CA ILE A 77 19.02 6.89 12.74
C ILE A 77 19.99 6.14 13.67
N PHE A 78 20.73 5.16 13.16
CA PHE A 78 21.61 4.36 13.99
C PHE A 78 22.81 5.15 14.54
N SER A 79 23.25 6.22 13.86
CA SER A 79 24.27 7.12 14.40
C SER A 79 23.75 7.86 15.65
N VAL A 80 22.52 8.33 15.62
CA VAL A 80 21.88 9.00 16.78
C VAL A 80 21.64 8.02 17.92
N LEU A 81 21.11 6.84 17.64
CA LEU A 81 20.87 5.80 18.65
C LEU A 81 22.19 5.32 19.28
N GLY A 82 23.22 5.10 18.47
CA GLY A 82 24.54 4.70 18.96
C GLY A 82 25.18 5.75 19.86
N PHE A 83 25.03 7.03 19.53
CA PHE A 83 25.48 8.13 20.38
C PHE A 83 24.74 8.13 21.73
N GLN A 84 23.44 7.96 21.72
CA GLN A 84 22.62 7.94 22.94
C GLN A 84 22.92 6.71 23.80
N ALA A 85 23.05 5.53 23.19
CA ALA A 85 23.45 4.31 23.89
C ALA A 85 24.81 4.47 24.61
N GLN A 86 25.76 5.12 23.95
CA GLN A 86 27.06 5.43 24.55
C GLN A 86 26.95 6.39 25.74
N LEU A 87 26.11 7.42 25.65
CA LEU A 87 25.86 8.35 26.75
C LEU A 87 25.21 7.69 27.96
N MET A 88 24.26 6.79 27.72
CA MET A 88 23.56 6.06 28.79
C MET A 88 24.36 4.87 29.32
N GLY A 89 25.38 4.40 28.60
CA GLY A 89 26.15 3.23 28.95
C GLY A 89 25.39 1.91 28.82
N VAL A 90 24.38 1.87 27.93
CA VAL A 90 23.52 0.70 27.66
C VAL A 90 23.70 0.21 26.23
N SER A 91 23.09 -0.93 25.89
CA SER A 91 23.14 -1.42 24.50
C SER A 91 22.23 -0.58 23.59
N VAL A 92 22.52 -0.59 22.28
CA VAL A 92 21.66 0.11 21.30
C VAL A 92 20.25 -0.47 21.29
N ASP A 93 20.12 -1.77 21.55
CA ASP A 93 18.84 -2.46 21.59
C ASP A 93 17.95 -1.98 22.76
N ASP A 94 18.56 -1.55 23.87
CA ASP A 94 17.85 -1.05 25.05
C ASP A 94 17.37 0.41 24.87
N VAL A 95 17.98 1.16 23.96
CA VAL A 95 17.62 2.54 23.62
C VAL A 95 16.59 2.59 22.48
N ALA A 96 16.60 1.58 21.63
CA ALA A 96 15.74 1.49 20.45
C ALA A 96 14.31 1.13 20.85
N GLU A 97 13.54 2.12 21.27
CA GLU A 97 12.09 1.96 21.49
C GLU A 97 11.36 1.70 20.16
N GLU A 98 10.30 0.89 20.22
CA GLU A 98 9.44 0.66 19.06
C GLU A 98 8.32 1.69 18.99
N GLY A 99 7.89 2.02 17.76
CA GLY A 99 6.73 2.89 17.52
C GLY A 99 6.97 4.39 17.77
N PRO A 100 5.94 5.13 18.25
CA PRO A 100 5.99 6.60 18.40
C PRO A 100 7.04 7.06 19.42
N GLY A 101 7.41 6.26 20.40
CA GLY A 101 8.43 6.56 21.40
C GLY A 101 9.76 6.94 20.77
N LEU A 102 10.19 6.21 19.76
CA LEU A 102 11.43 6.51 19.05
C LEU A 102 11.43 7.93 18.47
N ALA A 103 10.36 8.37 17.84
CA ALA A 103 10.29 9.68 17.17
C ALA A 103 10.05 10.85 18.14
N PHE A 104 9.31 10.66 19.23
CA PHE A 104 8.87 11.76 20.09
C PHE A 104 9.56 11.80 21.46
N VAL A 105 10.28 10.75 21.84
CA VAL A 105 11.04 10.68 23.08
C VAL A 105 12.55 10.58 22.78
N THR A 106 12.97 9.47 22.16
CA THR A 106 14.37 9.13 21.98
C THR A 106 15.13 10.15 21.11
N TYR A 107 14.56 10.55 19.97
CA TYR A 107 15.20 11.55 19.10
C TYR A 107 15.31 12.94 19.71
N PRO A 108 14.26 13.55 20.29
CA PRO A 108 14.37 14.83 20.94
C PRO A 108 15.39 14.84 22.06
N GLU A 109 15.48 13.76 22.84
CA GLU A 109 16.47 13.62 23.89
C GLU A 109 17.90 13.66 23.35
N ALA A 110 18.18 12.94 22.26
CA ALA A 110 19.46 12.99 21.58
C ALA A 110 19.78 14.37 20.99
N LEU A 111 18.76 15.07 20.44
CA LEU A 111 18.93 16.40 19.87
C LEU A 111 19.27 17.45 20.93
N LEU A 112 18.87 17.28 22.20
CA LEU A 112 19.24 18.16 23.31
C LEU A 112 20.74 18.18 23.59
N GLN A 113 21.47 17.13 23.19
CA GLN A 113 22.92 17.03 23.37
C GLN A 113 23.71 17.71 22.24
N MET A 114 23.03 18.15 21.16
CA MET A 114 23.69 18.78 20.01
C MET A 114 23.89 20.29 20.26
N PRO A 115 24.90 20.93 19.63
CA PRO A 115 25.05 22.38 19.68
C PRO A 115 23.81 23.05 19.04
N VAL A 116 23.25 24.08 19.71
CA VAL A 116 22.01 24.78 19.29
C VAL A 116 20.81 23.84 19.18
N PRO A 117 20.40 23.16 20.27
CA PRO A 117 19.39 22.12 20.24
C PRO A 117 18.03 22.62 19.71
N GLN A 118 17.68 23.89 19.93
CA GLN A 118 16.44 24.47 19.45
C GLN A 118 16.33 24.44 17.93
N LEU A 119 17.41 24.76 17.23
CA LEU A 119 17.40 24.72 15.77
C LEU A 119 17.19 23.30 15.24
N TRP A 120 17.90 22.33 15.79
CA TRP A 120 17.80 20.93 15.37
C TRP A 120 16.43 20.34 15.67
N SER A 121 15.84 20.66 16.82
CA SER A 121 14.49 20.22 17.17
C SER A 121 13.43 20.80 16.22
N ILE A 122 13.51 22.08 15.87
CA ILE A 122 12.60 22.70 14.90
C ILE A 122 12.73 22.02 13.53
N LEU A 123 13.94 21.82 13.04
CA LEU A 123 14.18 21.17 11.75
C LEU A 123 13.68 19.72 11.74
N PHE A 124 13.87 18.98 12.82
CA PHE A 124 13.41 17.61 12.95
C PHE A 124 11.90 17.50 12.92
N PHE A 125 11.19 18.30 13.73
CA PHE A 125 9.73 18.27 13.74
C PHE A 125 9.13 18.82 12.45
N LEU A 126 9.76 19.82 11.82
CA LEU A 126 9.37 20.28 10.50
C LEU A 126 9.53 19.19 9.44
N MET A 127 10.62 18.43 9.48
CA MET A 127 10.84 17.27 8.60
C MET A 127 9.74 16.22 8.80
N LEU A 128 9.43 15.83 10.04
CA LEU A 128 8.35 14.88 10.34
C LEU A 128 7.00 15.36 9.83
N PHE A 129 6.71 16.64 10.01
CA PHE A 129 5.47 17.26 9.54
C PHE A 129 5.35 17.19 8.01
N ILE A 130 6.40 17.55 7.28
CA ILE A 130 6.41 17.50 5.81
C ILE A 130 6.27 16.04 5.30
N LEU A 131 6.96 15.08 5.92
CA LEU A 131 6.83 13.66 5.59
C LEU A 131 5.40 13.15 5.82
N GLY A 132 4.81 13.51 6.95
CA GLY A 132 3.42 13.16 7.27
C GLY A 132 2.43 13.75 6.27
N LEU A 133 2.59 15.03 5.89
CA LEU A 133 1.74 15.69 4.90
C LEU A 133 1.80 14.98 3.54
N GLY A 134 2.98 14.59 3.06
CA GLY A 134 3.14 13.88 1.78
C GLY A 134 2.34 12.58 1.73
N SER A 135 2.41 11.78 2.79
CA SER A 135 1.64 10.52 2.91
C SER A 135 0.14 10.77 2.99
N GLN A 136 -0.29 11.80 3.75
CA GLN A 136 -1.70 12.14 3.89
C GLN A 136 -2.30 12.63 2.57
N PHE A 137 -1.59 13.44 1.80
CA PHE A 137 -2.08 13.89 0.49
C PHE A 137 -2.34 12.71 -0.45
N ALA A 138 -1.42 11.75 -0.53
CA ALA A 138 -1.59 10.58 -1.38
C ALA A 138 -2.78 9.70 -0.93
N GLY A 139 -2.96 9.51 0.38
CA GLY A 139 -4.06 8.74 0.94
C GLY A 139 -5.43 9.40 0.72
N ILE A 140 -5.55 10.71 0.98
CA ILE A 140 -6.79 11.47 0.77
C ILE A 140 -7.14 11.51 -0.72
N GLU A 141 -6.15 11.69 -1.60
CA GLU A 141 -6.35 11.71 -3.04
C GLU A 141 -6.88 10.36 -3.55
N ALA A 142 -6.37 9.24 -3.03
CA ALA A 142 -6.87 7.92 -3.37
C ALA A 142 -8.37 7.76 -3.03
N VAL A 143 -8.78 8.19 -1.85
CA VAL A 143 -10.18 8.15 -1.42
C VAL A 143 -11.06 9.09 -2.25
N ASN A 144 -10.61 10.32 -2.47
CA ASN A 144 -11.35 11.32 -3.23
C ASN A 144 -11.56 10.88 -4.68
N THR A 145 -10.51 10.36 -5.32
CA THR A 145 -10.58 9.85 -6.69
C THR A 145 -11.57 8.68 -6.77
N ALA A 146 -11.51 7.73 -5.84
CA ALA A 146 -12.46 6.61 -5.79
C ALA A 146 -13.92 7.10 -5.66
N ILE A 147 -14.18 8.11 -4.81
CA ILE A 147 -15.52 8.70 -4.65
C ILE A 147 -15.98 9.39 -5.94
N VAL A 148 -15.12 10.20 -6.52
CA VAL A 148 -15.46 10.99 -7.72
C VAL A 148 -15.61 10.11 -8.96
N ASP A 149 -14.85 9.04 -9.07
CA ASP A 149 -15.01 8.08 -10.16
C ASP A 149 -16.31 7.29 -10.03
N ARG A 150 -16.73 6.99 -8.80
CA ARG A 150 -18.04 6.35 -8.55
C ARG A 150 -19.22 7.28 -8.82
N TRP A 151 -19.08 8.59 -8.54
CA TRP A 151 -20.10 9.62 -8.72
C TRP A 151 -19.54 10.81 -9.52
N PRO A 152 -19.49 10.73 -10.87
CA PRO A 152 -18.83 11.72 -11.72
C PRO A 152 -19.40 13.13 -11.61
N HIS A 153 -20.65 13.29 -11.17
CA HIS A 153 -21.24 14.60 -10.91
C HIS A 153 -20.55 15.38 -9.80
N LEU A 154 -19.84 14.70 -8.88
CA LEU A 154 -19.09 15.33 -7.80
C LEU A 154 -17.79 16.00 -8.29
N ARG A 155 -17.32 15.69 -9.49
CA ARG A 155 -16.17 16.37 -10.12
C ARG A 155 -16.32 17.90 -10.16
N LYS A 156 -17.55 18.38 -10.35
CA LYS A 156 -17.84 19.83 -10.36
C LYS A 156 -17.64 20.47 -8.97
N CYS A 157 -17.69 19.69 -7.92
CA CYS A 157 -17.61 20.14 -6.53
C CYS A 157 -16.49 19.41 -5.76
N TYR A 158 -15.36 19.13 -6.42
CA TYR A 158 -14.25 18.36 -5.87
C TYR A 158 -13.80 18.85 -4.48
N TRP A 159 -13.73 20.18 -4.28
CA TRP A 159 -13.37 20.77 -3.00
C TRP A 159 -14.30 20.36 -1.84
N ARG A 160 -15.60 20.13 -2.12
CA ARG A 160 -16.56 19.67 -1.11
C ARG A 160 -16.31 18.22 -0.71
N VAL A 161 -15.94 17.40 -1.69
CA VAL A 161 -15.55 16.00 -1.43
C VAL A 161 -14.32 15.98 -0.54
N THR A 162 -13.28 16.74 -0.90
CA THR A 162 -12.05 16.85 -0.09
C THR A 162 -12.33 17.38 1.32
N ALA A 163 -13.12 18.44 1.46
CA ALA A 163 -13.49 18.97 2.77
C ALA A 163 -14.24 17.93 3.63
N PHE A 164 -15.17 17.21 3.03
CA PHE A 164 -15.91 16.13 3.71
C PHE A 164 -14.97 14.99 4.14
N THR A 165 -14.10 14.53 3.26
CA THR A 165 -13.13 13.45 3.55
C THR A 165 -12.17 13.86 4.66
N CYS A 166 -11.58 15.06 4.59
CA CYS A 166 -10.68 15.58 5.61
C CYS A 166 -11.39 15.74 6.97
N THR A 167 -12.62 16.27 6.98
CA THR A 167 -13.40 16.41 8.23
C THR A 167 -13.75 15.05 8.82
N SER A 168 -14.11 14.09 7.99
CA SER A 168 -14.42 12.73 8.44
C SER A 168 -13.20 12.05 9.08
N PHE A 169 -12.04 12.13 8.44
CA PHE A 169 -10.81 11.57 9.00
C PHE A 169 -10.33 12.31 10.24
N PHE A 170 -10.53 13.63 10.31
CA PHE A 170 -10.25 14.39 11.53
C PHE A 170 -11.10 13.89 12.71
N ILE A 171 -12.42 13.73 12.52
CA ILE A 171 -13.32 13.23 13.56
C ILE A 171 -12.95 11.79 13.96
N LEU A 172 -12.63 10.91 12.99
CA LEU A 172 -12.21 9.55 13.26
C LEU A 172 -10.84 9.45 13.95
N GLY A 173 -9.99 10.46 13.79
CA GLY A 173 -8.69 10.55 14.46
C GLY A 173 -8.77 11.08 15.90
N LEU A 174 -9.83 11.82 16.28
CA LEU A 174 -9.95 12.38 17.64
C LEU A 174 -9.81 11.35 18.77
N PRO A 175 -10.39 10.14 18.68
CA PRO A 175 -10.21 9.13 19.73
C PRO A 175 -8.74 8.75 19.98
N MET A 176 -7.87 8.88 18.98
CA MET A 176 -6.44 8.57 19.11
C MET A 176 -5.69 9.65 19.89
N CYS A 177 -6.28 10.85 20.08
CA CYS A 177 -5.68 11.95 20.81
C CYS A 177 -5.94 11.89 22.33
N PHE A 178 -6.79 10.98 22.80
CA PHE A 178 -7.02 10.77 24.24
C PHE A 178 -5.89 9.97 24.88
N SER A 179 -5.80 10.00 26.21
CA SER A 179 -4.75 9.32 26.99
C SER A 179 -4.64 7.80 26.72
N GLY A 180 -5.73 7.16 26.28
CA GLY A 180 -5.73 5.75 25.81
C GLY A 180 -5.52 5.57 24.32
N GLY A 181 -5.31 6.65 23.57
CA GLY A 181 -5.25 6.63 22.10
C GLY A 181 -4.09 5.81 21.54
N VAL A 182 -2.97 5.73 22.25
CA VAL A 182 -1.82 4.90 21.87
C VAL A 182 -2.20 3.42 21.76
N TYR A 183 -3.00 2.91 22.68
CA TYR A 183 -3.47 1.53 22.65
C TYR A 183 -4.38 1.29 21.43
N LEU A 184 -5.28 2.22 21.15
CA LEU A 184 -6.13 2.15 19.95
C LEU A 184 -5.30 2.19 18.67
N PHE A 185 -4.33 3.10 18.60
CA PHE A 185 -3.41 3.21 17.47
C PHE A 185 -2.64 1.91 17.24
N THR A 186 -2.01 1.36 18.29
CA THR A 186 -1.25 0.10 18.20
C THR A 186 -2.14 -1.06 17.74
N LEU A 187 -3.35 -1.15 18.24
CA LEU A 187 -4.30 -2.19 17.85
C LEU A 187 -4.70 -2.10 16.38
N LEU A 188 -4.97 -0.90 15.89
CA LEU A 188 -5.35 -0.64 14.50
C LEU A 188 -4.16 -0.89 13.57
N ASP A 189 -3.00 -0.35 13.88
CA ASP A 189 -1.78 -0.50 13.09
C ASP A 189 -1.40 -1.96 12.94
N TRP A 190 -1.38 -2.71 14.04
CA TRP A 190 -1.05 -4.14 14.03
C TRP A 190 -1.97 -4.95 13.12
N ASN A 191 -3.26 -4.72 13.14
CA ASN A 191 -4.22 -5.52 12.38
C ASN A 191 -4.40 -5.07 10.93
N THR A 192 -4.20 -3.79 10.62
CA THR A 192 -4.37 -3.27 9.25
C THR A 192 -3.08 -3.30 8.45
N ALA A 193 -1.96 -2.90 9.06
CA ALA A 193 -0.69 -2.75 8.36
C ALA A 193 0.11 -4.06 8.22
N SER A 194 -0.28 -5.16 8.88
CA SER A 194 0.42 -6.44 8.80
C SER A 194 -0.23 -7.41 7.80
N TRP A 195 -1.05 -8.32 8.29
CA TRP A 195 -1.60 -9.40 7.48
C TRP A 195 -2.67 -8.95 6.47
N ALA A 196 -3.49 -7.94 6.83
CA ALA A 196 -4.59 -7.49 5.98
C ALA A 196 -4.08 -6.87 4.67
N ILE A 197 -3.05 -6.02 4.73
CA ILE A 197 -2.45 -5.39 3.54
C ILE A 197 -1.84 -6.43 2.58
N LEU A 198 -1.22 -7.49 3.12
CA LEU A 198 -0.68 -8.58 2.31
C LEU A 198 -1.78 -9.36 1.58
N LEU A 199 -2.90 -9.61 2.24
CA LEU A 199 -4.04 -10.28 1.61
C LEU A 199 -4.64 -9.45 0.49
N ILE A 200 -4.80 -8.13 0.70
CA ILE A 200 -5.29 -7.22 -0.34
C ILE A 200 -4.31 -7.19 -1.51
N GLY A 201 -3.01 -7.01 -1.28
CA GLY A 201 -2.00 -6.99 -2.34
C GLY A 201 -1.92 -8.31 -3.11
N THR A 202 -2.09 -9.45 -2.43
CA THR A 202 -2.19 -10.76 -3.09
C THR A 202 -3.44 -10.84 -3.97
N ALA A 203 -4.57 -10.35 -3.50
CA ALA A 203 -5.81 -10.31 -4.27
C ALA A 203 -5.72 -9.39 -5.49
N GLU A 204 -5.07 -8.22 -5.37
CA GLU A 204 -4.77 -7.32 -6.51
C GLU A 204 -3.93 -8.04 -7.57
N CYS A 205 -2.86 -8.71 -7.16
CA CYS A 205 -2.03 -9.48 -8.07
C CYS A 205 -2.79 -10.63 -8.75
N ALA A 206 -3.64 -11.33 -8.00
CA ALA A 206 -4.48 -12.40 -8.53
C ALA A 206 -5.53 -11.83 -9.52
N ALA A 207 -6.10 -10.68 -9.24
CA ALA A 207 -7.05 -10.01 -10.13
C ALA A 207 -6.39 -9.66 -11.47
N VAL A 208 -5.20 -9.08 -11.47
CA VAL A 208 -4.49 -8.70 -12.70
C VAL A 208 -3.90 -9.93 -13.40
N GLY A 209 -3.26 -10.83 -12.66
CA GLY A 209 -2.55 -11.98 -13.22
C GLY A 209 -3.48 -13.07 -13.76
N TRP A 210 -4.55 -13.38 -13.02
CA TRP A 210 -5.42 -14.52 -13.30
C TRP A 210 -6.79 -14.11 -13.85
N SER A 211 -7.45 -13.13 -13.23
CA SER A 211 -8.81 -12.74 -13.64
C SER A 211 -8.79 -11.92 -14.92
N TYR A 212 -8.04 -10.83 -14.96
CA TYR A 212 -7.89 -9.98 -16.15
C TYR A 212 -7.08 -10.69 -17.25
N GLY A 213 -6.06 -11.41 -16.84
CA GLY A 213 -5.16 -12.16 -17.69
C GLY A 213 -3.87 -11.42 -18.00
N ILE A 214 -2.76 -11.98 -17.53
CA ILE A 214 -1.42 -11.36 -17.59
C ILE A 214 -0.97 -10.98 -19.01
N ARG A 215 -1.32 -11.77 -20.03
CA ARG A 215 -0.96 -11.48 -21.42
C ARG A 215 -1.60 -10.18 -21.87
N ARG A 216 -2.87 -9.98 -21.53
CA ARG A 216 -3.64 -8.78 -21.86
C ARG A 216 -3.07 -7.57 -21.12
N ALA A 217 -2.80 -7.69 -19.82
CA ALA A 217 -2.18 -6.63 -19.03
C ALA A 217 -0.83 -6.18 -19.61
N ILE A 218 -0.01 -7.12 -20.09
CA ILE A 218 1.28 -6.79 -20.73
C ILE A 218 1.10 -6.14 -22.10
N ASP A 219 0.11 -6.56 -22.88
CA ASP A 219 -0.19 -5.95 -24.18
C ASP A 219 -0.72 -4.51 -24.01
N ASP A 220 -1.51 -4.24 -22.95
CA ASP A 220 -1.95 -2.89 -22.58
C ASP A 220 -0.75 -2.01 -22.17
N LEU A 221 0.18 -2.54 -21.37
CA LEU A 221 1.41 -1.83 -21.02
C LEU A 221 2.31 -1.57 -22.24
N ALA A 222 2.37 -2.50 -23.19
CA ALA A 222 3.09 -2.31 -24.45
C ALA A 222 2.47 -1.20 -25.30
N ALA A 223 1.13 -1.04 -25.26
CA ALA A 223 0.42 0.05 -25.93
C ALA A 223 0.76 1.43 -25.33
N MET A 224 1.18 1.50 -24.06
CA MET A 224 1.67 2.70 -23.38
C MET A 224 3.12 3.08 -23.76
N ASN A 225 3.59 2.72 -24.96
CA ASN A 225 4.96 2.99 -25.44
C ASN A 225 6.08 2.29 -24.68
N MET A 226 5.76 1.21 -23.95
CA MET A 226 6.73 0.45 -23.21
C MET A 226 7.38 -0.61 -24.11
N LYS A 227 8.62 -0.38 -24.56
CA LYS A 227 9.37 -1.35 -25.36
C LYS A 227 9.82 -2.51 -24.48
N MET A 228 9.09 -3.63 -24.51
CA MET A 228 9.43 -4.83 -23.77
C MET A 228 10.19 -5.85 -24.61
N ASN A 229 11.40 -6.20 -24.18
CA ASN A 229 12.12 -7.37 -24.69
C ASN A 229 11.45 -8.67 -24.21
N LYS A 230 11.67 -9.76 -24.93
CA LYS A 230 11.12 -11.10 -24.57
C LYS A 230 11.45 -11.49 -23.11
N VAL A 231 12.65 -11.21 -22.65
CA VAL A 231 13.10 -11.52 -21.28
C VAL A 231 12.30 -10.71 -20.27
N LEU A 232 12.12 -9.42 -20.50
CA LEU A 232 11.34 -8.53 -19.61
C LEU A 232 9.86 -8.93 -19.58
N ARG A 233 9.30 -9.34 -20.72
CA ARG A 233 7.93 -9.86 -20.81
C ARG A 233 7.75 -11.12 -19.96
N VAL A 234 8.65 -12.11 -20.11
CA VAL A 234 8.61 -13.35 -19.32
C VAL A 234 8.79 -13.05 -17.82
N TYR A 235 9.71 -12.16 -17.48
CA TYR A 235 9.93 -11.73 -16.09
C TYR A 235 8.65 -11.19 -15.47
N TRP A 236 7.95 -10.24 -16.10
CA TRP A 236 6.71 -9.67 -15.60
C TRP A 236 5.58 -10.70 -15.52
N MET A 237 5.47 -11.56 -16.55
CA MET A 237 4.47 -12.63 -16.56
C MET A 237 4.65 -13.56 -15.35
N THR A 238 5.86 -14.06 -15.14
CA THR A 238 6.17 -15.00 -14.05
C THR A 238 6.02 -14.32 -12.69
N SER A 239 6.42 -13.06 -12.60
CA SER A 239 6.31 -12.27 -11.36
C SER A 239 4.88 -12.14 -10.87
N TRP A 240 3.98 -11.69 -11.72
CA TRP A 240 2.60 -11.42 -11.32
C TRP A 240 1.73 -12.67 -11.17
N THR A 241 2.04 -13.73 -11.93
CA THR A 241 1.23 -14.95 -11.85
C THR A 241 1.71 -15.94 -10.80
N VAL A 242 2.99 -15.94 -10.46
CA VAL A 242 3.59 -17.00 -9.62
C VAL A 242 4.34 -16.40 -8.43
N ILE A 243 5.38 -15.58 -8.69
CA ILE A 243 6.34 -15.20 -7.65
C ILE A 243 5.66 -14.35 -6.57
N VAL A 244 4.91 -13.32 -6.95
CA VAL A 244 4.26 -12.42 -5.99
C VAL A 244 3.18 -13.13 -5.18
N PRO A 245 2.20 -13.84 -5.78
CA PRO A 245 1.20 -14.56 -5.00
C PRO A 245 1.79 -15.61 -4.06
N LEU A 246 2.72 -16.45 -4.54
CA LEU A 246 3.34 -17.47 -3.70
C LEU A 246 4.18 -16.87 -2.58
N GLY A 247 4.95 -15.82 -2.89
CA GLY A 247 5.76 -15.13 -1.88
C GLY A 247 4.90 -14.46 -0.80
N SER A 248 3.81 -13.80 -1.19
CA SER A 248 2.88 -13.18 -0.23
C SER A 248 2.21 -14.23 0.66
N ILE A 249 1.80 -15.37 0.09
CA ILE A 249 1.24 -16.48 0.87
C ILE A 249 2.29 -17.08 1.83
N ALA A 250 3.54 -17.20 1.39
CA ALA A 250 4.61 -17.69 2.26
C ALA A 250 4.87 -16.74 3.44
N ILE A 251 4.90 -15.42 3.18
CA ILE A 251 5.05 -14.40 4.23
C ILE A 251 3.87 -14.43 5.20
N LEU A 252 2.63 -14.55 4.71
CA LEU A 252 1.45 -14.74 5.55
C LEU A 252 1.57 -15.99 6.41
N GLY A 253 2.06 -17.10 5.84
CA GLY A 253 2.32 -18.32 6.59
C GLY A 253 3.33 -18.12 7.72
N PHE A 254 4.37 -17.32 7.51
CA PHE A 254 5.35 -16.96 8.57
C PHE A 254 4.71 -16.09 9.65
N ILE A 255 3.94 -15.07 9.27
CA ILE A 255 3.26 -14.18 10.23
C ILE A 255 2.31 -15.00 11.12
N PHE A 256 1.53 -15.91 10.54
CA PHE A 256 0.59 -16.71 11.33
C PHE A 256 1.25 -17.84 12.12
N SER A 257 2.42 -18.36 11.68
CA SER A 257 3.17 -19.35 12.46
C SER A 257 3.78 -18.77 13.73
N ASP A 258 4.21 -17.51 13.66
CA ASP A 258 4.84 -16.80 14.79
C ASP A 258 3.91 -15.72 15.35
N TRP A 259 2.60 -15.91 15.21
CA TRP A 259 1.59 -14.95 15.65
C TRP A 259 1.73 -14.63 17.14
N LYS A 260 1.94 -13.36 17.41
CA LYS A 260 1.90 -12.81 18.75
C LYS A 260 0.75 -11.80 18.83
N PRO A 261 -0.07 -11.82 19.88
CA PRO A 261 -1.07 -10.80 20.07
C PRO A 261 -0.40 -9.42 20.16
N PRO A 262 -1.09 -8.34 19.73
CA PRO A 262 -0.55 -7.01 19.90
C PRO A 262 -0.26 -6.74 21.36
N ALA A 263 0.85 -6.10 21.64
CA ALA A 263 1.25 -5.64 22.96
C ALA A 263 1.82 -4.23 22.85
N TYR A 264 1.67 -3.45 23.88
CA TYR A 264 2.31 -2.14 23.99
C TYR A 264 3.08 -2.10 25.30
N GLU A 265 4.42 -2.08 25.20
CA GLU A 265 5.33 -2.25 26.36
C GLU A 265 4.97 -3.52 27.17
N SER A 266 4.59 -3.34 28.44
CA SER A 266 4.15 -4.42 29.34
C SER A 266 2.64 -4.70 29.29
N TYR A 267 1.87 -3.90 28.54
CA TYR A 267 0.41 -4.05 28.45
C TYR A 267 0.01 -5.08 27.41
N VAL A 268 -0.68 -6.13 27.85
CA VAL A 268 -1.27 -7.17 26.98
C VAL A 268 -2.75 -6.82 26.78
N PHE A 269 -3.18 -6.78 25.53
CA PHE A 269 -4.56 -6.44 25.19
C PHE A 269 -5.54 -7.51 25.65
N PRO A 270 -6.70 -7.13 26.21
CA PRO A 270 -7.76 -8.08 26.56
C PRO A 270 -8.39 -8.68 25.30
N LEU A 271 -8.96 -9.87 25.43
CA LEU A 271 -9.53 -10.64 24.32
C LEU A 271 -10.53 -9.83 23.46
N PHE A 272 -11.33 -8.96 24.06
CA PHE A 272 -12.29 -8.15 23.31
C PHE A 272 -11.59 -7.14 22.38
N ALA A 273 -10.45 -6.59 22.78
CA ALA A 273 -9.67 -5.68 21.96
C ALA A 273 -9.05 -6.42 20.78
N ASP A 274 -8.51 -7.62 20.99
CA ASP A 274 -8.01 -8.48 19.91
C ASP A 274 -9.11 -8.80 18.90
N LEU A 275 -10.31 -9.16 19.36
CA LEU A 275 -11.46 -9.43 18.51
C LEU A 275 -11.88 -8.18 17.70
N LEU A 276 -11.83 -6.99 18.29
CA LEU A 276 -12.07 -5.73 17.59
C LEU A 276 -10.98 -5.48 16.52
N GLY A 277 -9.72 -5.71 16.84
CA GLY A 277 -8.61 -5.60 15.90
C GLY A 277 -8.79 -6.54 14.70
N TRP A 278 -9.09 -7.81 14.94
CA TRP A 278 -9.43 -8.77 13.89
C TRP A 278 -10.65 -8.33 13.07
N GLY A 279 -11.68 -7.78 13.72
CA GLY A 279 -12.87 -7.23 13.07
C GLY A 279 -12.51 -6.10 12.09
N VAL A 280 -11.62 -5.20 12.49
CA VAL A 280 -11.14 -4.11 11.61
C VAL A 280 -10.34 -4.66 10.45
N GLY A 281 -9.37 -5.55 10.68
CA GLY A 281 -8.59 -6.17 9.62
C GLY A 281 -9.47 -6.96 8.62
N LEU A 282 -10.43 -7.73 9.11
CA LEU A 282 -11.36 -8.48 8.27
C LEU A 282 -12.35 -7.57 7.52
N SER A 283 -12.71 -6.41 8.08
CA SER A 283 -13.60 -5.45 7.41
C SER A 283 -13.04 -4.97 6.08
N THR A 284 -11.72 -4.85 5.96
CA THR A 284 -11.05 -4.46 4.70
C THR A 284 -11.21 -5.52 3.62
N LEU A 285 -11.33 -6.80 4.01
CA LEU A 285 -11.50 -7.92 3.09
C LEU A 285 -12.95 -8.19 2.69
N ILE A 286 -13.92 -7.68 3.45
CA ILE A 286 -15.35 -7.94 3.20
C ILE A 286 -15.81 -7.41 1.85
N PHE A 287 -15.13 -6.39 1.33
CA PHE A 287 -15.45 -5.79 0.03
C PHE A 287 -15.20 -6.74 -1.15
N PHE A 288 -14.32 -7.73 -1.02
CA PHE A 288 -14.12 -8.73 -2.07
C PHE A 288 -15.35 -9.61 -2.27
N PRO A 289 -15.85 -10.34 -1.26
CA PRO A 289 -17.05 -11.15 -1.43
C PRO A 289 -18.29 -10.30 -1.73
N VAL A 290 -18.40 -9.09 -1.15
CA VAL A 290 -19.50 -8.17 -1.45
C VAL A 290 -19.46 -7.72 -2.91
N GLY A 291 -18.28 -7.38 -3.44
CA GLY A 291 -18.09 -7.01 -4.85
C GLY A 291 -18.44 -8.17 -5.80
N ILE A 292 -18.01 -9.38 -5.48
CA ILE A 292 -18.34 -10.59 -6.22
C ILE A 292 -19.85 -10.85 -6.21
N ALA A 293 -20.47 -10.80 -5.03
CA ALA A 293 -21.91 -10.98 -4.89
C ALA A 293 -22.68 -9.91 -5.67
N TRP A 294 -22.27 -8.65 -5.55
CA TRP A 294 -22.89 -7.55 -6.30
C TRP A 294 -22.80 -7.76 -7.81
N ALA A 295 -21.64 -8.15 -8.34
CA ALA A 295 -21.48 -8.47 -9.76
C ALA A 295 -22.38 -9.64 -10.18
N TRP A 296 -22.47 -10.68 -9.36
CA TRP A 296 -23.37 -11.82 -9.61
C TRP A 296 -24.83 -11.40 -9.69
N PHE A 297 -25.32 -10.58 -8.76
CA PHE A 297 -26.69 -10.08 -8.75
C PHE A 297 -27.00 -9.15 -9.94
N ASN A 298 -25.99 -8.41 -10.44
CA ASN A 298 -26.16 -7.57 -11.63
C ASN A 298 -26.05 -8.33 -12.96
N GLY A 299 -26.02 -9.67 -12.93
CA GLY A 299 -26.05 -10.49 -14.13
C GLY A 299 -24.71 -10.81 -14.76
N TYR A 300 -23.60 -10.34 -14.17
CA TYR A 300 -22.25 -10.74 -14.60
C TYR A 300 -21.97 -12.16 -14.11
N ARG A 301 -21.93 -13.14 -15.01
CA ARG A 301 -21.75 -14.56 -14.66
C ARG A 301 -20.61 -15.19 -15.44
N GLY A 302 -19.84 -16.04 -14.77
CA GLY A 302 -18.76 -16.80 -15.40
C GLY A 302 -17.67 -15.89 -16.02
N LYS A 303 -17.32 -16.12 -17.29
CA LYS A 303 -16.27 -15.37 -17.97
C LYS A 303 -16.56 -13.88 -18.13
N THR A 304 -17.83 -13.47 -18.18
CA THR A 304 -18.19 -12.05 -18.34
C THR A 304 -17.89 -11.23 -17.09
N MET A 305 -17.84 -11.85 -15.92
CA MET A 305 -17.48 -11.22 -14.65
C MET A 305 -16.04 -10.73 -14.62
N PHE A 306 -15.16 -11.38 -15.36
CA PHE A 306 -13.71 -11.12 -15.39
C PHE A 306 -13.25 -10.55 -16.74
N SER A 307 -14.17 -10.23 -17.64
CA SER A 307 -13.85 -9.63 -18.93
C SER A 307 -14.06 -8.12 -18.89
N PRO A 308 -13.14 -7.33 -19.48
CA PRO A 308 -13.32 -5.89 -19.57
C PRO A 308 -14.55 -5.55 -20.41
N THR A 309 -15.25 -4.49 -20.05
CA THR A 309 -16.37 -3.95 -20.83
C THR A 309 -15.86 -3.20 -22.06
N GLU A 310 -16.75 -2.91 -23.03
CA GLU A 310 -16.41 -2.10 -24.21
C GLU A 310 -15.99 -0.67 -23.85
N ALA A 311 -16.34 -0.20 -22.65
CA ALA A 311 -15.93 1.09 -22.12
C ALA A 311 -14.44 1.13 -21.67
N TRP A 312 -13.79 -0.02 -21.57
CA TRP A 312 -12.37 -0.11 -21.24
C TRP A 312 -11.50 0.34 -22.41
N LYS A 313 -11.28 1.65 -22.51
CA LYS A 313 -10.52 2.30 -23.58
C LYS A 313 -9.64 3.40 -23.00
N PRO A 314 -8.47 3.69 -23.63
CA PRO A 314 -7.67 4.85 -23.24
C PRO A 314 -8.47 6.14 -23.36
N ALA A 315 -8.38 7.04 -22.38
CA ALA A 315 -9.10 8.31 -22.34
C ALA A 315 -8.78 9.24 -23.54
N ASN A 316 -7.58 9.13 -24.09
CA ASN A 316 -7.08 9.98 -25.18
C ASN A 316 -7.48 9.48 -26.58
N GLY A 317 -8.45 8.57 -26.70
CA GLY A 317 -8.88 8.06 -28.00
C GLY A 317 -7.85 7.20 -28.74
N ALA A 318 -6.75 6.81 -28.09
CA ALA A 318 -5.81 5.85 -28.65
C ALA A 318 -6.54 4.54 -29.01
N PRO A 319 -6.20 3.87 -30.11
CA PRO A 319 -6.84 2.62 -30.47
C PRO A 319 -6.67 1.63 -29.32
N ALA A 320 -7.78 1.02 -28.90
CA ALA A 320 -7.74 -0.03 -27.90
C ALA A 320 -6.76 -1.13 -28.33
N PRO A 321 -5.95 -1.68 -27.43
CA PRO A 321 -5.09 -2.78 -27.78
C PRO A 321 -5.96 -3.91 -28.35
N ARG A 322 -5.54 -4.48 -29.49
CA ARG A 322 -6.27 -5.57 -30.14
C ARG A 322 -6.32 -6.78 -29.19
N SER A 323 -7.43 -6.88 -28.48
CA SER A 323 -7.78 -8.07 -27.72
C SER A 323 -8.86 -8.81 -28.50
N ASP A 324 -8.54 -9.96 -29.05
CA ASP A 324 -9.46 -10.86 -29.74
C ASP A 324 -10.56 -11.46 -28.81
N SER A 325 -10.75 -10.88 -27.64
CA SER A 325 -11.63 -11.37 -26.58
C SER A 325 -12.50 -10.28 -25.92
N ILE A 326 -12.82 -9.21 -26.64
CA ILE A 326 -13.88 -8.28 -26.18
C ILE A 326 -15.21 -9.01 -26.37
N VAL A 327 -15.77 -9.50 -25.26
CA VAL A 327 -17.12 -10.04 -25.27
C VAL A 327 -18.08 -8.87 -25.27
N SER A 328 -18.84 -8.71 -26.35
CA SER A 328 -19.97 -7.76 -26.39
C SER A 328 -21.06 -8.23 -25.43
N VAL A 329 -20.99 -7.75 -24.20
CA VAL A 329 -22.07 -7.91 -23.22
C VAL A 329 -23.02 -6.75 -23.42
N THR A 330 -24.11 -6.95 -24.11
CA THR A 330 -25.25 -6.05 -24.06
C THR A 330 -25.84 -6.17 -22.65
N PRO A 331 -25.75 -5.14 -21.79
CA PRO A 331 -26.39 -5.19 -20.48
C PRO A 331 -27.89 -5.21 -20.67
N THR A 332 -28.56 -6.21 -20.14
CA THR A 332 -30.02 -6.39 -20.21
C THR A 332 -30.80 -5.42 -19.32
N ARG A 333 -30.12 -4.49 -18.62
CA ARG A 333 -30.73 -3.32 -17.93
C ARG A 333 -29.64 -2.29 -17.67
N GLY A 334 -29.97 -1.01 -17.94
CA GLY A 334 -29.09 0.13 -17.70
C GLY A 334 -28.52 0.10 -16.28
N GLY A 335 -27.29 -0.38 -16.16
CA GLY A 335 -26.51 -0.36 -14.92
C GLY A 335 -25.90 1.03 -14.72
N PRO A 336 -25.57 1.41 -13.50
CA PRO A 336 -25.00 2.73 -13.18
C PRO A 336 -23.65 3.03 -13.84
N TYR A 337 -23.13 2.12 -14.65
CA TYR A 337 -21.83 2.25 -15.35
C TYR A 337 -21.94 2.66 -16.82
N ASP A 338 -23.15 2.75 -17.41
CA ASP A 338 -23.33 3.12 -18.82
C ASP A 338 -22.88 4.55 -19.15
N ASN A 339 -22.61 5.38 -18.12
CA ASN A 339 -22.15 6.78 -18.26
C ASN A 339 -20.77 7.04 -17.66
N LEU A 340 -20.05 6.00 -17.26
CA LEU A 340 -18.70 6.14 -16.71
C LEU A 340 -17.67 6.04 -17.84
N GLY A 341 -17.39 7.16 -18.49
CA GLY A 341 -16.12 7.31 -19.17
C GLY A 341 -15.00 7.20 -18.12
N TYR A 342 -14.43 6.02 -17.97
CA TYR A 342 -13.27 5.84 -17.14
C TYR A 342 -12.10 6.59 -17.74
N VAL A 343 -11.76 7.69 -17.12
CA VAL A 343 -10.47 8.33 -17.27
C VAL A 343 -9.53 7.55 -16.35
N MET A 344 -8.76 6.61 -16.90
CA MET A 344 -7.49 6.19 -16.31
C MET A 344 -6.37 7.02 -16.87
#